data_a4d4ef884626551077b2bf5ae2a1b7f5
#
_entry.id   a4d4ef884626551077b2bf5ae2a1b7f5
#
_cell.length_a   1.000
_cell.length_b   1.000
_cell.length_c   1.000
_cell.angle_alpha   90.00
_cell.angle_beta   90.00
_cell.angle_gamma   90.00
#
_symmetry.space_group_name_H-M   'P 1'
#
loop_
_entity.id
_entity.type
_entity.pdbx_description
1 polymer ?
#
loop_
_entity_poly.entity_id
_entity_poly.type
_entity_poly.pdbx_seq_one_letter_code
_entity_poly.pdbx_strand_id
1 'polypeptide(L)'
;MPRREPQQDLSDFPARILAAGTALHRISRAGRSPWGFSCDGSGRFDLPAPHGTCYFAEDPLGALLEVTRGLTLLSEAFLDSRRLITTTLPRPLRIADLSAAAAYGYGVTGELSATADYTLPHSWAQELHAAGFTGAHYRIRHDPRANLTGIAWFGRAGRWSHPPTSTRRPLPAGLLLDAAPFGIRVAADL
;
A
#
# COMPACT_ATOMS: atom_id res chain seq x y z
N MET A 1 3.62 -26.48 3.14
CA MET A 1 4.96 -26.05 3.54
C MET A 1 4.84 -25.24 4.81
N PRO A 2 5.77 -25.37 5.78
CA PRO A 2 5.69 -24.59 7.00
C PRO A 2 5.81 -23.09 6.65
N ARG A 3 4.88 -22.30 7.14
CA ARG A 3 4.92 -20.83 7.06
C ARG A 3 6.19 -20.39 7.78
N ARG A 4 7.09 -19.71 7.07
CA ARG A 4 8.27 -19.10 7.71
C ARG A 4 7.84 -17.79 8.33
N GLU A 5 7.62 -17.80 9.63
CA GLU A 5 7.60 -16.59 10.41
C GLU A 5 9.01 -15.97 10.43
N PRO A 6 9.15 -14.65 10.46
CA PRO A 6 10.46 -14.03 10.60
C PRO A 6 11.00 -14.34 12.01
N GLN A 7 11.96 -15.23 12.10
CA GLN A 7 12.69 -15.56 13.34
C GLN A 7 14.16 -15.14 13.20
N GLN A 8 14.45 -14.21 12.30
CA GLN A 8 15.83 -13.80 12.00
C GLN A 8 16.05 -12.36 12.46
N ASP A 9 17.31 -12.04 12.75
CA ASP A 9 17.74 -10.66 12.84
C ASP A 9 17.49 -9.95 11.50
N LEU A 10 16.68 -8.90 11.52
CA LEU A 10 16.31 -8.10 10.35
C LEU A 10 17.12 -6.80 10.24
N SER A 11 18.19 -6.63 11.01
CA SER A 11 19.06 -5.43 10.95
C SER A 11 19.61 -5.17 9.54
N ASP A 12 20.00 -6.23 8.84
CA ASP A 12 20.54 -6.21 7.48
C ASP A 12 19.50 -6.53 6.40
N PHE A 13 18.20 -6.52 6.76
CA PHE A 13 17.14 -6.75 5.80
C PHE A 13 17.18 -5.70 4.67
N PRO A 14 16.95 -6.09 3.41
CA PRO A 14 16.96 -5.15 2.28
C PRO A 14 16.12 -3.91 2.55
N ALA A 15 16.76 -2.75 2.45
CA ALA A 15 16.15 -1.46 2.70
C ALA A 15 16.07 -0.64 1.41
N ARG A 16 14.97 0.09 1.26
CA ARG A 16 14.80 1.12 0.24
C ARG A 16 14.65 2.47 0.92
N ILE A 17 15.38 3.47 0.40
CA ILE A 17 15.21 4.86 0.82
C ILE A 17 14.33 5.56 -0.22
N LEU A 18 13.13 5.93 0.20
CA LEU A 18 12.30 6.84 -0.58
C LEU A 18 12.80 8.26 -0.30
N ALA A 19 13.25 8.96 -1.31
CA ALA A 19 13.79 10.32 -1.17
C ALA A 19 12.71 11.32 -0.73
N ALA A 20 13.11 12.40 -0.07
CA ALA A 20 12.23 13.57 0.07
C ALA A 20 11.81 14.05 -1.33
N GLY A 21 10.59 14.53 -1.45
CA GLY A 21 10.03 14.91 -2.76
C GLY A 21 9.38 13.77 -3.55
N THR A 22 9.55 12.50 -3.15
CA THR A 22 8.86 11.37 -3.79
C THR A 22 7.37 11.54 -3.68
N ALA A 23 6.67 11.47 -4.83
CA ALA A 23 5.22 11.47 -4.88
C ALA A 23 4.66 10.09 -4.56
N LEU A 24 3.68 10.03 -3.67
CA LEU A 24 2.93 8.83 -3.34
C LEU A 24 1.45 9.05 -3.59
N HIS A 25 0.77 8.00 -4.01
CA HIS A 25 -0.61 8.05 -4.45
C HIS A 25 -1.52 7.14 -3.61
N ARG A 26 -2.73 7.61 -3.36
CA ARG A 26 -3.77 6.82 -2.69
C ARG A 26 -5.13 7.19 -3.25
N ILE A 27 -6.04 6.24 -3.35
CA ILE A 27 -7.45 6.51 -3.63
C ILE A 27 -8.25 6.32 -2.36
N SER A 28 -8.97 7.36 -1.95
CA SER A 28 -9.81 7.34 -0.76
C SER A 28 -11.23 7.82 -1.06
N ARG A 29 -12.19 7.52 -0.17
CA ARG A 29 -13.54 8.09 -0.26
C ARG A 29 -13.47 9.62 -0.10
N ALA A 30 -14.31 10.31 -0.86
CA ALA A 30 -14.50 11.75 -0.69
C ALA A 30 -14.87 12.07 0.78
N GLY A 31 -14.35 13.16 1.32
CA GLY A 31 -14.59 13.56 2.71
C GLY A 31 -13.78 12.83 3.79
N ARG A 32 -13.12 11.70 3.48
CA ARG A 32 -12.24 11.03 4.45
C ARG A 32 -10.81 11.59 4.41
N SER A 33 -10.16 11.63 5.59
CA SER A 33 -8.72 11.94 5.64
C SER A 33 -7.94 10.86 4.89
N PRO A 34 -6.98 11.24 4.03
CA PRO A 34 -6.08 10.27 3.39
C PRO A 34 -5.03 9.73 4.37
N TRP A 35 -4.87 10.36 5.52
CA TRP A 35 -3.86 10.07 6.53
C TRP A 35 -4.49 9.34 7.72
N GLY A 36 -5.04 8.17 7.47
CA GLY A 36 -5.55 7.26 8.49
C GLY A 36 -4.63 6.04 8.59
N PHE A 37 -4.05 5.81 9.77
CA PHE A 37 -3.25 4.63 10.06
C PHE A 37 -4.17 3.59 10.68
N SER A 38 -4.50 2.55 9.93
CA SER A 38 -5.36 1.45 10.37
C SER A 38 -4.59 0.51 11.29
N CYS A 39 -5.29 0.02 12.31
CA CYS A 39 -4.78 -1.03 13.22
C CYS A 39 -5.85 -2.11 13.46
N ASP A 40 -6.86 -2.18 12.56
CA ASP A 40 -7.99 -3.10 12.69
C ASP A 40 -7.77 -4.45 12.01
N GLY A 41 -6.60 -4.65 11.41
CA GLY A 41 -6.23 -5.88 10.73
C GLY A 41 -6.87 -6.06 9.35
N SER A 42 -7.57 -5.04 8.83
CA SER A 42 -8.21 -5.11 7.50
C SER A 42 -7.21 -4.93 6.34
N GLY A 43 -6.06 -4.35 6.63
CA GLY A 43 -4.95 -4.17 5.69
C GLY A 43 -3.89 -5.26 5.85
N ARG A 44 -3.25 -5.61 4.73
CA ARG A 44 -2.27 -6.72 4.67
C ARG A 44 -1.10 -6.59 5.64
N PHE A 45 -0.58 -5.38 5.82
CA PHE A 45 0.56 -5.09 6.69
C PHE A 45 0.14 -4.19 7.85
N ASP A 46 -1.08 -4.37 8.39
CA ASP A 46 -1.52 -3.57 9.52
C ASP A 46 -0.72 -3.92 10.77
N LEU A 47 -0.23 -2.87 11.44
CA LEU A 47 0.33 -3.00 12.78
C LEU A 47 -0.81 -2.96 13.82
N PRO A 48 -0.68 -3.70 14.92
CA PRO A 48 -1.61 -3.59 16.03
C PRO A 48 -1.46 -2.25 16.77
N ALA A 49 -2.52 -1.83 17.48
CA ALA A 49 -2.44 -0.68 18.39
C ALA A 49 -1.27 -0.83 19.40
N PRO A 50 -0.56 0.23 19.76
CA PRO A 50 -0.82 1.66 19.49
C PRO A 50 -0.31 2.15 18.13
N HIS A 51 0.20 1.25 17.30
CA HIS A 51 0.67 1.54 15.95
C HIS A 51 -0.43 1.25 14.92
N GLY A 52 -0.17 1.61 13.68
CA GLY A 52 -1.06 1.35 12.56
C GLY A 52 -0.33 1.56 11.24
N THR A 53 -1.04 1.32 10.14
CA THR A 53 -0.47 1.36 8.79
C THR A 53 -1.32 2.23 7.86
N CYS A 54 -0.66 3.10 7.11
CA CYS A 54 -1.26 3.90 6.06
C CYS A 54 -0.70 3.46 4.71
N TYR A 55 -1.58 3.16 3.75
CA TYR A 55 -1.20 2.58 2.46
C TYR A 55 -1.17 3.61 1.35
N PHE A 56 -0.12 3.54 0.54
CA PHE A 56 0.07 4.32 -0.67
C PHE A 56 0.58 3.42 -1.80
N ALA A 57 0.61 3.94 -3.02
CA ALA A 57 1.28 3.34 -4.16
C ALA A 57 2.26 4.37 -4.77
N GLU A 58 3.29 3.90 -5.44
CA GLU A 58 4.23 4.76 -6.18
C GLU A 58 3.62 5.26 -7.50
N ASP A 59 2.54 4.62 -7.97
CA ASP A 59 1.85 4.94 -9.21
C ASP A 59 0.33 5.09 -8.97
N PRO A 60 -0.35 6.07 -9.59
CA PRO A 60 -1.81 6.21 -9.50
C PRO A 60 -2.59 4.93 -9.89
N LEU A 61 -2.11 4.19 -10.91
CA LEU A 61 -2.73 2.94 -11.33
C LEU A 61 -2.61 1.87 -10.23
N GLY A 62 -1.47 1.78 -9.55
CA GLY A 62 -1.30 0.93 -8.38
C GLY A 62 -2.32 1.26 -7.28
N ALA A 63 -2.52 2.54 -6.99
CA ALA A 63 -3.54 2.98 -6.03
C ALA A 63 -4.97 2.61 -6.47
N LEU A 64 -5.26 2.59 -7.77
CA LEU A 64 -6.55 2.15 -8.30
C LEU A 64 -6.73 0.65 -8.13
N LEU A 65 -5.74 -0.17 -8.49
CA LEU A 65 -5.81 -1.62 -8.34
C LEU A 65 -6.00 -2.04 -6.86
N GLU A 66 -5.34 -1.35 -5.93
CA GLU A 66 -5.49 -1.61 -4.48
C GLU A 66 -6.91 -1.31 -3.99
N VAL A 67 -7.54 -0.23 -4.46
CA VAL A 67 -8.89 0.11 -3.98
C VAL A 67 -9.98 -0.70 -4.67
N THR A 68 -9.78 -1.15 -5.90
CA THR A 68 -10.75 -1.99 -6.64
C THR A 68 -10.72 -3.43 -6.16
N ARG A 69 -9.58 -3.89 -5.63
CA ARG A 69 -9.43 -5.26 -5.08
C ARG A 69 -9.86 -6.36 -6.06
N GLY A 70 -9.57 -6.18 -7.34
CA GLY A 70 -9.92 -7.14 -8.40
C GLY A 70 -11.31 -6.94 -8.99
N LEU A 71 -12.08 -5.93 -8.59
CA LEU A 71 -13.30 -5.54 -9.28
C LEU A 71 -12.95 -5.00 -10.67
N THR A 72 -13.61 -5.53 -11.70
CA THR A 72 -13.37 -5.13 -13.08
C THR A 72 -14.49 -4.25 -13.64
N LEU A 73 -15.65 -4.18 -12.97
CA LEU A 73 -16.75 -3.30 -13.33
C LEU A 73 -16.95 -2.26 -12.22
N LEU A 74 -16.76 -0.98 -12.56
CA LEU A 74 -16.91 0.14 -11.64
C LEU A 74 -18.13 0.96 -12.05
N SER A 75 -18.99 1.34 -11.10
CA SER A 75 -20.11 2.27 -11.37
C SER A 75 -19.61 3.71 -11.37
N GLU A 76 -20.36 4.60 -12.00
CA GLU A 76 -20.11 6.04 -11.93
C GLU A 76 -20.16 6.52 -10.47
N ALA A 77 -21.11 6.05 -9.67
CA ALA A 77 -21.21 6.36 -8.25
C ALA A 77 -19.96 5.93 -7.46
N PHE A 78 -19.33 4.78 -7.83
CA PHE A 78 -18.04 4.42 -7.24
C PHE A 78 -16.98 5.48 -7.55
N LEU A 79 -16.86 5.92 -8.81
CA LEU A 79 -15.86 6.91 -9.23
C LEU A 79 -16.10 8.26 -8.56
N ASP A 80 -17.34 8.72 -8.53
CA ASP A 80 -17.74 9.99 -7.93
C ASP A 80 -17.48 10.04 -6.42
N SER A 81 -17.60 8.89 -5.76
CA SER A 81 -17.33 8.76 -4.33
C SER A 81 -15.83 8.74 -3.99
N ARG A 82 -14.93 8.71 -4.97
CA ARG A 82 -13.48 8.55 -4.78
C ARG A 82 -12.70 9.78 -5.18
N ARG A 83 -11.53 9.92 -4.56
CA ARG A 83 -10.55 10.97 -4.90
C ARG A 83 -9.17 10.35 -4.97
N LEU A 84 -8.44 10.70 -6.03
CA LEU A 84 -7.01 10.45 -6.11
C LEU A 84 -6.30 11.49 -5.23
N ILE A 85 -5.55 10.98 -4.28
CA ILE A 85 -4.72 11.75 -3.38
C ILE A 85 -3.28 11.59 -3.83
N THR A 86 -2.59 12.69 -4.02
CA THR A 86 -1.14 12.68 -4.22
C THR A 86 -0.50 13.46 -3.09
N THR A 87 0.46 12.86 -2.42
CA THR A 87 1.27 13.48 -1.38
C THR A 87 2.73 13.42 -1.75
N THR A 88 3.50 14.39 -1.26
CA THR A 88 4.95 14.44 -1.45
C THR A 88 5.61 14.18 -0.11
N LEU A 89 6.59 13.26 -0.08
CA LEU A 89 7.33 12.95 1.14
C LEU A 89 8.07 14.19 1.64
N PRO A 90 7.85 14.65 2.88
CA PRO A 90 8.55 15.82 3.44
C PRO A 90 9.99 15.52 3.83
N ARG A 91 10.32 14.25 4.03
CA ARG A 91 11.65 13.75 4.41
C ARG A 91 11.84 12.35 3.86
N PRO A 92 13.11 11.87 3.74
CA PRO A 92 13.35 10.49 3.33
C PRO A 92 12.71 9.48 4.29
N LEU A 93 12.24 8.35 3.74
CA LEU A 93 11.74 7.21 4.50
C LEU A 93 12.63 6.00 4.23
N ARG A 94 13.11 5.36 5.30
CA ARG A 94 13.76 4.04 5.23
C ARG A 94 12.69 2.97 5.44
N ILE A 95 12.41 2.22 4.40
CA ILE A 95 11.39 1.15 4.41
C ILE A 95 12.04 -0.18 4.03
N ALA A 96 11.48 -1.28 4.53
CA ALA A 96 11.90 -2.61 4.15
C ALA A 96 11.49 -2.89 2.70
N ASP A 97 12.38 -3.44 1.89
CA ASP A 97 12.07 -3.78 0.50
C ASP A 97 11.74 -5.27 0.36
N LEU A 98 10.45 -5.60 0.50
CA LEU A 98 9.93 -6.96 0.32
C LEU A 98 9.97 -7.43 -1.15
N SER A 99 10.23 -6.54 -2.09
CA SER A 99 10.32 -6.85 -3.52
C SER A 99 11.76 -7.13 -3.99
N ALA A 100 12.75 -6.85 -3.14
CA ALA A 100 14.16 -7.08 -3.44
C ALA A 100 14.48 -8.60 -3.52
N ALA A 101 15.31 -9.00 -4.47
CA ALA A 101 15.73 -10.40 -4.59
C ALA A 101 16.39 -10.93 -3.30
N ALA A 102 17.16 -10.10 -2.61
CA ALA A 102 17.81 -10.46 -1.36
C ALA A 102 16.83 -10.75 -0.21
N ALA A 103 15.58 -10.23 -0.25
CA ALA A 103 14.55 -10.53 0.73
C ALA A 103 14.18 -12.04 0.75
N TYR A 104 14.43 -12.75 -0.35
CA TYR A 104 14.23 -14.21 -0.40
C TYR A 104 15.08 -14.96 0.62
N GLY A 105 16.31 -14.50 0.87
CA GLY A 105 17.22 -15.09 1.88
C GLY A 105 16.65 -15.02 3.31
N TYR A 106 15.74 -14.08 3.57
CA TYR A 106 15.01 -13.92 4.83
C TYR A 106 13.68 -14.69 4.86
N GLY A 107 13.32 -15.39 3.78
CA GLY A 107 12.08 -16.16 3.68
C GLY A 107 10.91 -15.41 3.07
N VAL A 108 11.12 -14.20 2.53
CA VAL A 108 10.09 -13.48 1.77
C VAL A 108 9.84 -14.20 0.45
N THR A 109 8.58 -14.53 0.19
CA THR A 109 8.12 -15.14 -1.06
C THR A 109 6.92 -14.36 -1.62
N GLY A 110 6.50 -14.69 -2.85
CA GLY A 110 5.29 -14.11 -3.45
C GLY A 110 4.03 -14.35 -2.61
N GLU A 111 4.00 -15.36 -1.77
CA GLU A 111 2.89 -15.64 -0.85
C GLU A 111 2.60 -14.45 0.07
N LEU A 112 3.63 -13.77 0.56
CA LEU A 112 3.48 -12.61 1.44
C LEU A 112 2.61 -11.50 0.83
N SER A 113 2.72 -11.30 -0.49
CA SER A 113 1.91 -10.34 -1.24
C SER A 113 0.59 -10.91 -1.74
N ALA A 114 0.46 -12.24 -1.89
CA ALA A 114 -0.68 -12.88 -2.54
C ALA A 114 -1.68 -13.57 -1.60
N THR A 115 -1.27 -13.96 -0.38
CA THR A 115 -2.16 -14.67 0.56
C THR A 115 -3.43 -13.88 0.89
N ALA A 116 -4.54 -14.59 1.07
CA ALA A 116 -5.79 -14.01 1.59
C ALA A 116 -5.80 -13.94 3.13
N ASP A 117 -5.01 -14.78 3.80
CA ASP A 117 -4.82 -14.76 5.25
C ASP A 117 -3.70 -13.77 5.60
N TYR A 118 -4.05 -12.75 6.36
CA TYR A 118 -3.12 -11.68 6.71
C TYR A 118 -2.30 -11.96 7.98
N THR A 119 -2.44 -13.12 8.60
CA THR A 119 -1.67 -13.50 9.80
C THR A 119 -0.16 -13.41 9.54
N LEU A 120 0.32 -14.00 8.44
CA LEU A 120 1.73 -13.96 8.05
C LEU A 120 2.21 -12.53 7.69
N PRO A 121 1.52 -11.76 6.84
CA PRO A 121 1.87 -10.36 6.58
C PRO A 121 1.89 -9.48 7.84
N HIS A 122 0.97 -9.69 8.79
CA HIS A 122 0.95 -8.93 10.05
C HIS A 122 2.16 -9.25 10.92
N SER A 123 2.57 -10.53 11.02
CA SER A 123 3.78 -10.92 11.72
C SER A 123 5.01 -10.24 11.11
N TRP A 124 5.16 -10.26 9.78
CA TRP A 124 6.24 -9.55 9.09
C TRP A 124 6.22 -8.04 9.34
N ALA A 125 5.06 -7.40 9.31
CA ALA A 125 4.95 -5.96 9.56
C ALA A 125 5.44 -5.61 10.98
N GLN A 126 5.09 -6.41 11.99
CA GLN A 126 5.52 -6.21 13.37
C GLN A 126 7.04 -6.38 13.53
N GLU A 127 7.63 -7.43 12.96
CA GLU A 127 9.07 -7.67 13.01
C GLU A 127 9.87 -6.59 12.28
N LEU A 128 9.43 -6.17 11.10
CA LEU A 128 10.04 -5.07 10.37
C LEU A 128 9.96 -3.75 11.15
N HIS A 129 8.82 -3.48 11.78
CA HIS A 129 8.67 -2.30 12.63
C HIS A 129 9.58 -2.37 13.86
N ALA A 130 9.68 -3.53 14.51
CA ALA A 130 10.59 -3.76 15.63
C ALA A 130 12.07 -3.61 15.23
N ALA A 131 12.44 -3.99 13.99
CA ALA A 131 13.78 -3.77 13.42
C ALA A 131 14.03 -2.32 12.97
N GLY A 132 13.11 -1.38 13.26
CA GLY A 132 13.29 0.05 13.02
C GLY A 132 12.93 0.53 11.61
N PHE A 133 12.26 -0.30 10.79
CA PHE A 133 11.73 0.17 9.52
C PHE A 133 10.48 1.03 9.74
N THR A 134 10.37 2.11 8.96
CA THR A 134 9.20 3.00 8.99
C THR A 134 8.09 2.58 8.03
N GLY A 135 8.24 1.45 7.38
CA GLY A 135 7.27 0.90 6.44
C GLY A 135 7.82 -0.28 5.66
N ALA A 136 7.01 -0.79 4.74
CA ALA A 136 7.38 -1.85 3.83
C ALA A 136 7.00 -1.48 2.38
N HIS A 137 7.88 -1.77 1.44
CA HIS A 137 7.67 -1.70 0.01
C HIS A 137 7.31 -3.10 -0.49
N TYR A 138 6.21 -3.24 -1.22
CA TYR A 138 5.69 -4.54 -1.64
C TYR A 138 5.10 -4.51 -3.04
N ARG A 139 4.99 -5.67 -3.69
CA ARG A 139 4.31 -5.82 -4.98
C ARG A 139 2.79 -5.82 -4.79
N ILE A 140 2.08 -5.04 -5.60
CA ILE A 140 0.61 -4.97 -5.55
C ILE A 140 0.04 -6.30 -6.03
N ARG A 141 -0.77 -6.96 -5.18
CA ARG A 141 -1.37 -8.27 -5.45
C ARG A 141 -2.19 -8.31 -6.75
N HIS A 142 -2.88 -7.21 -7.04
CA HIS A 142 -3.82 -7.14 -8.17
C HIS A 142 -3.16 -6.71 -9.49
N ASP A 143 -1.83 -6.57 -9.52
CA ASP A 143 -1.06 -6.42 -10.75
C ASP A 143 -0.43 -7.76 -11.16
N PRO A 144 -1.02 -8.48 -12.15
CA PRO A 144 -0.48 -9.77 -12.61
C PRO A 144 0.91 -9.64 -13.25
N ARG A 145 1.31 -8.44 -13.67
CA ARG A 145 2.65 -8.16 -14.24
C ARG A 145 3.70 -7.95 -13.15
N ALA A 146 3.27 -7.80 -11.88
CA ALA A 146 4.11 -7.55 -10.73
C ALA A 146 5.05 -6.32 -10.87
N ASN A 147 4.64 -5.32 -11.63
CA ASN A 147 5.41 -4.10 -11.90
C ASN A 147 5.02 -2.94 -10.98
N LEU A 148 3.79 -2.96 -10.46
CA LEU A 148 3.29 -1.91 -9.58
C LEU A 148 3.57 -2.24 -8.12
N THR A 149 3.94 -1.21 -7.37
CA THR A 149 4.38 -1.35 -5.98
C THR A 149 3.58 -0.47 -5.05
N GLY A 150 3.38 -1.00 -3.84
CA GLY A 150 2.71 -0.34 -2.74
C GLY A 150 3.67 -0.05 -1.60
N ILE A 151 3.29 0.92 -0.79
CA ILE A 151 3.98 1.34 0.43
C ILE A 151 3.02 1.16 1.60
N ALA A 152 3.38 0.31 2.53
CA ALA A 152 2.75 0.22 3.85
C ALA A 152 3.57 1.10 4.80
N TRP A 153 3.09 2.31 5.08
CA TRP A 153 3.77 3.27 5.95
C TRP A 153 3.32 3.06 7.38
N PHE A 154 4.26 2.78 8.28
CA PHE A 154 4.03 2.54 9.71
C PHE A 154 4.01 3.85 10.49
N GLY A 155 3.10 3.97 11.45
CA GLY A 155 2.99 5.14 12.30
C GLY A 155 2.08 4.87 13.50
N ARG A 156 1.73 5.93 14.22
CA ARG A 156 0.77 5.83 15.32
C ARG A 156 -0.63 5.61 14.75
N ALA A 157 -1.38 4.68 15.35
CA ALA A 157 -2.75 4.39 14.94
C ALA A 157 -3.66 5.63 14.99
N GLY A 158 -4.62 5.67 14.08
CA GLY A 158 -5.57 6.76 13.98
C GLY A 158 -5.24 7.80 12.92
N ARG A 159 -5.83 8.99 13.08
CA ARG A 159 -5.66 10.09 12.11
C ARG A 159 -4.42 10.89 12.46
N TRP A 160 -3.56 11.16 11.47
CA TRP A 160 -2.40 12.01 11.67
C TRP A 160 -2.85 13.48 11.87
N SER A 161 -2.35 14.12 12.94
CA SER A 161 -2.75 15.51 13.31
C SER A 161 -2.14 16.58 12.39
N HIS A 162 -0.91 16.35 11.90
CA HIS A 162 -0.18 17.29 11.04
C HIS A 162 0.33 16.56 9.79
N PRO A 163 -0.57 16.15 8.89
CA PRO A 163 -0.17 15.39 7.72
C PRO A 163 0.59 16.26 6.71
N PRO A 164 1.46 15.66 5.89
CA PRO A 164 2.03 16.34 4.74
C PRO A 164 0.97 16.89 3.81
N THR A 165 1.32 17.97 3.09
CA THR A 165 0.44 18.55 2.08
C THR A 165 0.09 17.51 1.02
N SER A 166 -1.18 17.44 0.67
CA SER A 166 -1.70 16.50 -0.32
C SER A 166 -2.67 17.20 -1.25
N THR A 167 -2.56 16.91 -2.53
CA THR A 167 -3.59 17.31 -3.51
C THR A 167 -4.70 16.28 -3.54
N ARG A 168 -5.92 16.70 -3.83
CA ARG A 168 -7.09 15.84 -3.99
C ARG A 168 -7.80 16.21 -5.27
N ARG A 169 -8.06 15.21 -6.11
CA ARG A 169 -8.80 15.41 -7.36
C ARG A 169 -9.73 14.23 -7.65
N PRO A 170 -10.77 14.42 -8.45
CA PRO A 170 -11.50 13.29 -9.04
C PRO A 170 -10.56 12.32 -9.72
N LEU A 171 -10.99 11.08 -9.93
CA LEU A 171 -10.21 10.10 -10.69
C LEU A 171 -10.09 10.61 -12.14
N PRO A 172 -8.86 10.82 -12.67
CA PRO A 172 -8.69 11.30 -14.03
C PRO A 172 -9.14 10.26 -15.06
N ALA A 173 -9.73 10.69 -16.17
CA ALA A 173 -10.12 9.80 -17.26
C ALA A 173 -8.92 9.00 -17.79
N GLY A 174 -7.73 9.61 -17.88
CA GLY A 174 -6.50 8.92 -18.28
C GLY A 174 -6.16 7.72 -17.39
N LEU A 175 -6.40 7.81 -16.07
CA LEU A 175 -6.19 6.70 -15.16
C LEU A 175 -7.11 5.50 -15.47
N LEU A 176 -8.33 5.76 -15.92
CA LEU A 176 -9.28 4.71 -16.32
C LEU A 176 -8.84 4.06 -17.64
N LEU A 177 -8.26 4.84 -18.56
CA LEU A 177 -7.66 4.31 -19.79
C LEU A 177 -6.45 3.42 -19.47
N ASP A 178 -5.58 3.82 -18.54
CA ASP A 178 -4.45 3.01 -18.07
C ASP A 178 -4.91 1.71 -17.39
N ALA A 179 -6.09 1.70 -16.81
CA ALA A 179 -6.69 0.54 -16.15
C ALA A 179 -7.41 -0.43 -17.11
N ALA A 180 -7.74 0.01 -18.34
CA ALA A 180 -8.45 -0.82 -19.32
C ALA A 180 -7.74 -2.15 -19.66
N PRO A 181 -6.39 -2.22 -19.78
CA PRO A 181 -5.69 -3.49 -19.99
C PRO A 181 -5.85 -4.51 -18.87
N PHE A 182 -6.25 -4.07 -17.65
CA PHE A 182 -6.58 -4.94 -16.52
C PHE A 182 -8.06 -5.41 -16.54
N GLY A 183 -8.79 -5.10 -17.62
CA GLY A 183 -10.21 -5.43 -17.76
C GLY A 183 -11.11 -4.50 -16.96
N ILE A 184 -10.61 -3.43 -16.37
CA ILE A 184 -11.43 -2.47 -15.63
C ILE A 184 -12.23 -1.62 -16.59
N ARG A 185 -13.55 -1.60 -16.40
CA ARG A 185 -14.53 -0.87 -17.19
C ARG A 185 -15.44 -0.05 -16.28
N VAL A 186 -16.00 1.02 -16.82
CA VAL A 186 -17.01 1.84 -16.14
C VAL A 186 -18.36 1.48 -16.73
N ALA A 187 -19.31 1.13 -15.88
CA ALA A 187 -20.70 1.00 -16.25
C ALA A 187 -21.41 2.32 -15.96
N ALA A 188 -22.23 2.79 -16.89
CA ALA A 188 -23.21 3.82 -16.59
C ALA A 188 -24.16 3.28 -15.52
N ASP A 189 -24.48 4.08 -14.52
CA ASP A 189 -25.53 3.75 -13.56
C ASP A 189 -26.87 3.72 -14.33
N LEU A 190 -27.57 2.58 -14.27
CA LEU A 190 -28.89 2.37 -14.91
C LEU A 190 -29.97 3.10 -14.11
#